data_2b83b364b93828d846c21c753eba2711
#
_entry.id   2b83b364b93828d846c21c753eba2711
#
_cell.length_a   1.000
_cell.length_b   1.000
_cell.length_c   1.000
_cell.angle_alpha   90.00
_cell.angle_beta   90.00
_cell.angle_gamma   90.00
#
_symmetry.space_group_name_H-M   'P 1'
#
loop_
_entity.id
_entity.type
_entity.pdbx_description
1 polymer ?
#
loop_
_entity_poly.entity_id
_entity_poly.type
_entity_poly.pdbx_seq_one_letter_code
_entity_poly.pdbx_strand_id
1 'polypeptide(L)'
;MNSVDAAGLGIGDGHPPRIMGVLNVSEESPYDPSVYDDPAEAARYVDEELIDEGADIVDVGLESANKRFDVLTAEEELDRLDVAIETIERVASDAVFSIETRYAEVADAALARGFDMVNDICGFADPAMAETCSEHDVAVVKMASPPDLGRPGAVEEVDWASRKSPEWAADAEYVDKLLAALAEAPLTEKTIVDPAFGGWSETKTLANDRETFDRLADFRELDRPVLVSINRKNFLGELVGRETDERLAASLGATALAVDRGADVIRTHDVAATRDAALIGDAFGRRRD
;
A
#
# COMPACT_ATOMS: atom_id res chain seq x y z
N MET A 1 -18.77 4.85 11.26
CA MET A 1 -17.87 5.85 10.63
C MET A 1 -16.60 5.11 10.25
N ASN A 2 -16.30 5.09 8.97
CA ASN A 2 -15.09 4.42 8.41
C ASN A 2 -13.87 5.31 8.65
N SER A 3 -13.45 5.46 9.90
CA SER A 3 -12.29 6.29 10.23
C SER A 3 -11.44 5.62 11.30
N VAL A 4 -10.11 5.77 11.14
CA VAL A 4 -9.11 5.32 12.11
C VAL A 4 -8.17 6.47 12.44
N ASP A 5 -7.55 6.39 13.61
CA ASP A 5 -6.47 7.28 14.01
C ASP A 5 -5.13 6.53 13.94
N ALA A 6 -4.18 7.07 13.17
CA ALA A 6 -2.83 6.59 13.08
C ALA A 6 -1.90 7.65 13.71
N ALA A 7 -1.53 7.45 14.97
CA ALA A 7 -0.65 8.35 15.74
C ALA A 7 -1.09 9.84 15.71
N GLY A 8 -2.40 10.11 15.80
CA GLY A 8 -2.97 11.45 15.72
C GLY A 8 -3.36 11.89 14.31
N LEU A 9 -3.03 11.13 13.29
CA LEU A 9 -3.47 11.36 11.91
C LEU A 9 -4.81 10.67 11.66
N GLY A 10 -5.88 11.45 11.47
CA GLY A 10 -7.19 10.89 11.12
C GLY A 10 -7.24 10.43 9.66
N ILE A 11 -7.73 9.22 9.41
CA ILE A 11 -7.84 8.59 8.08
C ILE A 11 -9.28 8.11 7.89
N GLY A 12 -9.90 8.36 6.74
CA GLY A 12 -11.25 7.92 6.41
C GLY A 12 -12.28 9.03 6.52
N ASP A 13 -13.52 8.69 6.92
CA ASP A 13 -14.66 9.62 6.95
C ASP A 13 -14.38 10.88 7.77
N GLY A 14 -14.64 12.04 7.18
CA GLY A 14 -14.43 13.35 7.81
C GLY A 14 -12.99 13.88 7.70
N HIS A 15 -12.10 13.15 7.03
CA HIS A 15 -10.71 13.55 6.78
C HIS A 15 -10.43 13.67 5.27
N PRO A 16 -9.48 14.54 4.86
CA PRO A 16 -9.04 14.56 3.46
C PRO A 16 -8.30 13.25 3.11
N PRO A 17 -8.22 12.91 1.81
CA PRO A 17 -7.40 11.77 1.38
C PRO A 17 -5.95 11.97 1.81
N ARG A 18 -5.32 10.92 2.32
CA ARG A 18 -3.95 10.91 2.81
C ARG A 18 -3.00 10.39 1.75
N ILE A 19 -1.79 10.92 1.73
CA ILE A 19 -0.73 10.48 0.82
C ILE A 19 0.31 9.69 1.61
N MET A 20 0.56 8.46 1.17
CA MET A 20 1.56 7.57 1.72
C MET A 20 2.72 7.49 0.72
N GLY A 21 3.82 8.17 1.03
CA GLY A 21 5.07 8.12 0.27
C GLY A 21 5.85 6.84 0.59
N VAL A 22 6.68 6.38 -0.34
CA VAL A 22 7.41 5.10 -0.22
C VAL A 22 8.90 5.36 -0.09
N LEU A 23 9.51 4.77 0.94
CA LEU A 23 10.95 4.60 1.09
C LEU A 23 11.28 3.11 1.09
N ASN A 24 12.30 2.70 0.32
CA ASN A 24 12.83 1.34 0.38
C ASN A 24 14.24 1.37 0.95
N VAL A 25 14.49 0.58 1.98
CA VAL A 25 15.83 0.35 2.54
C VAL A 25 16.42 -0.98 2.05
N SER A 26 15.87 -1.51 0.95
CA SER A 26 16.31 -2.75 0.31
C SER A 26 17.06 -2.43 -0.98
N GLU A 27 18.28 -2.94 -1.14
CA GLU A 27 19.10 -2.78 -2.36
C GLU A 27 18.43 -3.37 -3.61
N GLU A 28 17.48 -4.29 -3.44
CA GLU A 28 16.83 -5.05 -4.51
C GLU A 28 15.55 -4.40 -5.03
N SER A 29 15.15 -3.22 -4.54
CA SER A 29 13.92 -2.59 -5.01
C SER A 29 13.99 -2.24 -6.51
N PRO A 30 12.94 -2.50 -7.31
CA PRO A 30 12.93 -2.21 -8.73
C PRO A 30 12.83 -0.72 -9.07
N TYR A 31 12.60 0.14 -8.09
CA TYR A 31 12.45 1.58 -8.27
C TYR A 31 13.58 2.34 -7.59
N ASP A 32 14.70 2.50 -8.31
CA ASP A 32 15.93 3.17 -7.84
C ASP A 32 15.72 4.51 -7.11
N PRO A 33 14.81 5.40 -7.55
CA PRO A 33 14.66 6.71 -6.91
C PRO A 33 14.21 6.69 -5.44
N SER A 34 13.71 5.55 -4.94
CA SER A 34 13.26 5.42 -3.55
C SER A 34 14.08 4.41 -2.73
N VAL A 35 15.25 4.00 -3.22
CA VAL A 35 16.12 2.99 -2.58
C VAL A 35 17.31 3.66 -1.93
N TYR A 36 17.47 3.46 -0.63
CA TYR A 36 18.55 4.05 0.17
C TYR A 36 19.05 3.04 1.20
N ASP A 37 20.36 2.87 1.29
CA ASP A 37 21.05 2.04 2.29
C ASP A 37 21.81 2.89 3.34
N ASP A 38 22.02 4.18 3.07
CA ASP A 38 22.57 5.15 4.02
C ASP A 38 21.44 5.90 4.74
N PRO A 39 21.34 5.78 6.09
CA PRO A 39 20.26 6.41 6.86
C PRO A 39 20.19 7.93 6.74
N ALA A 40 21.31 8.61 6.53
CA ALA A 40 21.32 10.06 6.40
C ALA A 40 20.83 10.52 5.02
N GLU A 41 21.13 9.77 3.97
CA GLU A 41 20.60 10.01 2.63
C GLU A 41 19.11 9.67 2.57
N ALA A 42 18.71 8.55 3.17
CA ALA A 42 17.32 8.15 3.30
C ALA A 42 16.48 9.19 4.04
N ALA A 43 16.95 9.68 5.19
CA ALA A 43 16.26 10.72 5.96
C ALA A 43 16.11 12.03 5.16
N ARG A 44 17.14 12.44 4.43
CA ARG A 44 17.04 13.63 3.56
C ARG A 44 16.00 13.43 2.44
N TYR A 45 15.97 12.24 1.80
CA TYR A 45 14.96 11.92 0.81
C TYR A 45 13.54 11.97 1.41
N VAL A 46 13.37 11.44 2.63
CA VAL A 46 12.09 11.49 3.34
C VAL A 46 11.66 12.94 3.60
N ASP A 47 12.56 13.78 4.11
CA ASP A 47 12.25 15.18 4.38
C ASP A 47 11.93 15.96 3.09
N GLU A 48 12.85 15.91 2.08
CA GLU A 48 12.81 16.79 0.91
C GLU A 48 11.83 16.29 -0.19
N GLU A 49 11.76 14.96 -0.43
CA GLU A 49 11.04 14.39 -1.56
C GLU A 49 9.71 13.72 -1.14
N LEU A 50 9.51 13.41 0.14
CA LEU A 50 8.24 12.86 0.60
C LEU A 50 7.45 13.87 1.43
N ILE A 51 7.97 14.33 2.56
CA ILE A 51 7.22 15.16 3.51
C ILE A 51 7.03 16.58 2.98
N ASP A 52 8.07 17.23 2.45
CA ASP A 52 7.96 18.57 1.86
C ASP A 52 7.05 18.57 0.62
N GLU A 53 6.98 17.47 -0.13
CA GLU A 53 6.04 17.27 -1.23
C GLU A 53 4.60 16.94 -0.77
N GLY A 54 4.41 16.67 0.51
CA GLY A 54 3.10 16.54 1.14
C GLY A 54 2.64 15.12 1.43
N ALA A 55 3.56 14.18 1.67
CA ALA A 55 3.23 12.90 2.27
C ALA A 55 2.79 13.10 3.72
N ASP A 56 1.68 12.48 4.10
CA ASP A 56 1.19 12.39 5.48
C ASP A 56 1.79 11.17 6.21
N ILE A 57 2.09 10.12 5.44
CA ILE A 57 2.59 8.83 5.91
C ILE A 57 3.82 8.47 5.08
N VAL A 58 4.85 7.93 5.71
CA VAL A 58 6.03 7.37 5.06
C VAL A 58 6.05 5.86 5.28
N ASP A 59 5.92 5.09 4.20
CA ASP A 59 5.89 3.63 4.24
C ASP A 59 7.27 3.08 3.90
N VAL A 60 7.90 2.43 4.87
CA VAL A 60 9.28 1.94 4.78
C VAL A 60 9.28 0.44 4.48
N GLY A 61 9.79 0.07 3.32
CA GLY A 61 9.94 -1.32 2.90
C GLY A 61 11.33 -1.87 3.20
N LEU A 62 11.40 -3.02 3.87
CA LEU A 62 12.63 -3.75 4.17
C LEU A 62 12.98 -4.76 3.09
N GLU A 63 11.99 -5.20 2.32
CA GLU A 63 12.09 -6.20 1.27
C GLU A 63 11.55 -5.66 -0.05
N SER A 64 12.20 -6.05 -1.16
CA SER A 64 11.61 -5.79 -2.48
C SER A 64 10.37 -6.64 -2.71
N ALA A 65 9.27 -6.02 -3.11
CA ALA A 65 8.07 -6.73 -3.56
C ALA A 65 8.26 -7.46 -4.91
N ASN A 66 9.45 -7.38 -5.54
CA ASN A 66 9.73 -7.99 -6.82
C ASN A 66 10.05 -9.49 -6.67
N LYS A 67 9.30 -10.36 -7.37
CA LYS A 67 9.46 -11.82 -7.33
C LYS A 67 10.77 -12.35 -7.92
N ARG A 68 11.61 -11.50 -8.50
CA ARG A 68 12.97 -11.90 -8.93
C ARG A 68 13.90 -12.15 -7.76
N PHE A 69 13.62 -11.55 -6.62
CA PHE A 69 14.44 -11.67 -5.43
C PHE A 69 13.86 -12.72 -4.49
N ASP A 70 14.73 -13.35 -3.75
CA ASP A 70 14.33 -14.30 -2.73
C ASP A 70 13.55 -13.59 -1.62
N VAL A 71 12.59 -14.31 -1.05
CA VAL A 71 11.82 -13.84 0.09
C VAL A 71 12.73 -13.78 1.30
N LEU A 72 12.80 -12.62 1.96
CA LEU A 72 13.51 -12.50 3.22
C LEU A 72 12.79 -13.28 4.32
N THR A 73 13.58 -13.88 5.19
CA THR A 73 13.11 -14.39 6.47
C THR A 73 12.87 -13.25 7.45
N ALA A 74 12.14 -13.48 8.52
CA ALA A 74 11.97 -12.48 9.55
C ALA A 74 13.30 -12.03 10.19
N GLU A 75 14.28 -12.95 10.34
CA GLU A 75 15.63 -12.63 10.84
C GLU A 75 16.35 -11.66 9.89
N GLU A 76 16.26 -11.87 8.58
CA GLU A 76 16.85 -10.99 7.58
C GLU A 76 16.16 -9.61 7.51
N GLU A 77 14.82 -9.55 7.68
CA GLU A 77 14.13 -8.27 7.82
C GLU A 77 14.51 -7.54 9.12
N LEU A 78 14.67 -8.25 10.23
CA LEU A 78 15.14 -7.67 11.50
C LEU A 78 16.56 -7.10 11.39
N ASP A 79 17.45 -7.75 10.64
CA ASP A 79 18.81 -7.23 10.37
C ASP A 79 18.77 -5.91 9.59
N ARG A 80 17.81 -5.74 8.68
CA ARG A 80 17.61 -4.49 7.91
C ARG A 80 16.87 -3.41 8.70
N LEU A 81 16.13 -3.79 9.73
CA LEU A 81 15.32 -2.86 10.53
C LEU A 81 16.16 -1.76 11.18
N ASP A 82 17.42 -2.03 11.52
CA ASP A 82 18.30 -1.02 12.12
C ASP A 82 18.51 0.19 11.20
N VAL A 83 18.66 -0.02 9.89
CA VAL A 83 18.77 1.07 8.89
C VAL A 83 17.48 1.89 8.84
N ALA A 84 16.32 1.23 8.85
CA ALA A 84 15.03 1.89 8.87
C ALA A 84 14.83 2.75 10.14
N ILE A 85 15.18 2.21 11.31
CA ILE A 85 15.11 2.94 12.59
C ILE A 85 16.04 4.15 12.59
N GLU A 86 17.33 3.95 12.22
CA GLU A 86 18.27 5.08 12.13
C GLU A 86 17.79 6.15 11.16
N THR A 87 17.08 5.77 10.10
CA THR A 87 16.50 6.71 9.14
C THR A 87 15.41 7.54 9.79
N ILE A 88 14.39 6.94 10.39
CA ILE A 88 13.28 7.68 11.00
C ILE A 88 13.73 8.56 12.17
N GLU A 89 14.74 8.13 12.93
CA GLU A 89 15.34 8.95 14.00
C GLU A 89 16.06 10.21 13.49
N ARG A 90 16.48 10.23 12.22
CA ARG A 90 17.17 11.35 11.58
C ARG A 90 16.26 12.30 10.82
N VAL A 91 15.03 11.86 10.49
CA VAL A 91 14.02 12.71 9.84
C VAL A 91 13.69 13.88 10.76
N ALA A 92 13.71 15.08 10.20
CA ALA A 92 13.51 16.32 10.97
C ALA A 92 12.04 16.74 11.05
N SER A 93 11.23 16.27 10.11
CA SER A 93 9.83 16.64 9.97
C SER A 93 8.90 15.60 10.63
N ASP A 94 7.73 16.04 11.07
CA ASP A 94 6.72 15.17 11.65
C ASP A 94 5.95 14.42 10.53
N ALA A 95 5.91 13.10 10.60
CA ALA A 95 5.09 12.23 9.75
C ALA A 95 4.69 10.96 10.51
N VAL A 96 3.70 10.23 10.00
CA VAL A 96 3.38 8.88 10.47
C VAL A 96 4.30 7.90 9.74
N PHE A 97 5.06 7.09 10.47
CA PHE A 97 5.94 6.07 9.89
C PHE A 97 5.29 4.71 9.90
N SER A 98 5.13 4.13 8.71
CA SER A 98 4.59 2.79 8.48
C SER A 98 5.72 1.83 8.11
N ILE A 99 5.72 0.62 8.68
CA ILE A 99 6.62 -0.47 8.28
C ILE A 99 5.88 -1.45 7.38
N GLU A 100 6.40 -1.71 6.17
CA GLU A 100 5.89 -2.78 5.31
C GLU A 100 6.56 -4.10 5.69
N THR A 101 5.80 -5.00 6.29
CA THR A 101 6.25 -6.35 6.65
C THR A 101 5.09 -7.33 6.72
N ARG A 102 5.37 -8.61 6.54
CA ARG A 102 4.43 -9.73 6.72
C ARG A 102 4.61 -10.48 8.04
N TYR A 103 5.66 -10.18 8.79
CA TYR A 103 6.03 -10.88 10.01
C TYR A 103 5.63 -10.08 11.23
N ALA A 104 4.83 -10.69 12.10
CA ALA A 104 4.38 -10.04 13.34
C ALA A 104 5.55 -9.70 14.27
N GLU A 105 6.61 -10.52 14.30
CA GLU A 105 7.80 -10.26 15.12
C GLU A 105 8.61 -9.04 14.61
N VAL A 106 8.64 -8.80 13.29
CA VAL A 106 9.27 -7.60 12.72
C VAL A 106 8.41 -6.38 13.00
N ALA A 107 7.08 -6.50 12.86
CA ALA A 107 6.14 -5.44 13.22
C ALA A 107 6.28 -5.03 14.69
N ASP A 108 6.32 -6.00 15.62
CA ASP A 108 6.53 -5.75 17.04
C ASP A 108 7.83 -5.00 17.33
N ALA A 109 8.94 -5.46 16.74
CA ALA A 109 10.24 -4.83 16.89
C ALA A 109 10.29 -3.40 16.31
N ALA A 110 9.63 -3.15 15.18
CA ALA A 110 9.55 -1.84 14.55
C ALA A 110 8.70 -0.86 15.39
N LEU A 111 7.52 -1.31 15.82
CA LEU A 111 6.61 -0.51 16.65
C LEU A 111 7.22 -0.14 18.00
N ALA A 112 7.92 -1.08 18.65
CA ALA A 112 8.65 -0.82 19.89
C ALA A 112 9.78 0.23 19.72
N ARG A 113 10.20 0.52 18.48
CA ARG A 113 11.33 1.39 18.14
C ARG A 113 10.93 2.66 17.39
N GLY A 114 9.64 3.02 17.35
CA GLY A 114 9.18 4.32 16.88
C GLY A 114 8.42 4.34 15.57
N PHE A 115 8.09 3.19 14.98
CA PHE A 115 7.08 3.12 13.93
C PHE A 115 5.67 3.27 14.51
N ASP A 116 4.76 3.89 13.76
CA ASP A 116 3.41 4.26 14.17
C ASP A 116 2.32 3.39 13.55
N MET A 117 2.65 2.62 12.50
CA MET A 117 1.71 1.91 11.67
C MET A 117 2.37 0.70 11.00
N VAL A 118 1.58 -0.29 10.60
CA VAL A 118 2.03 -1.46 9.84
C VAL A 118 1.31 -1.54 8.50
N ASN A 119 2.04 -1.92 7.44
CA ASN A 119 1.49 -2.22 6.12
C ASN A 119 1.73 -3.69 5.78
N ASP A 120 0.72 -4.55 5.99
CA ASP A 120 0.81 -5.99 5.68
C ASP A 120 0.23 -6.28 4.30
N ILE A 121 1.11 -6.51 3.32
CA ILE A 121 0.76 -6.88 1.94
C ILE A 121 0.41 -8.36 1.78
N CYS A 122 0.47 -9.15 2.84
CA CYS A 122 0.15 -10.59 2.84
C CYS A 122 -1.20 -10.91 3.49
N GLY A 123 -1.98 -9.90 3.88
CA GLY A 123 -3.36 -10.08 4.32
C GLY A 123 -3.50 -10.80 5.66
N PHE A 124 -2.56 -10.57 6.58
CA PHE A 124 -2.46 -11.25 7.87
C PHE A 124 -2.20 -12.76 7.72
N ALA A 125 -1.31 -13.11 6.76
CA ALA A 125 -0.84 -14.50 6.63
C ALA A 125 -0.10 -14.98 7.89
N ASP A 126 0.56 -14.07 8.61
CA ASP A 126 0.99 -14.32 9.98
C ASP A 126 -0.20 -14.12 10.93
N PRO A 127 -0.68 -15.18 11.60
CA PRO A 127 -1.87 -15.08 12.45
C PRO A 127 -1.68 -14.18 13.69
N ALA A 128 -0.44 -13.86 14.06
CA ALA A 128 -0.14 -12.97 15.18
C ALA A 128 -0.22 -11.48 14.80
N MET A 129 -0.21 -11.12 13.52
CA MET A 129 -0.14 -9.73 13.07
C MET A 129 -1.23 -8.84 13.68
N ALA A 130 -2.48 -9.29 13.65
CA ALA A 130 -3.59 -8.49 14.17
C ALA A 130 -3.51 -8.30 15.71
N GLU A 131 -3.06 -9.33 16.44
CA GLU A 131 -2.85 -9.24 17.89
C GLU A 131 -1.72 -8.27 18.21
N THR A 132 -0.57 -8.39 17.55
CA THR A 132 0.57 -7.47 17.67
C THR A 132 0.16 -6.02 17.45
N CYS A 133 -0.51 -5.71 16.34
CA CYS A 133 -0.96 -4.34 16.06
C CYS A 133 -2.00 -3.83 17.08
N SER A 134 -2.84 -4.72 17.61
CA SER A 134 -3.83 -4.38 18.63
C SER A 134 -3.17 -4.08 19.99
N GLU A 135 -2.13 -4.84 20.37
CA GLU A 135 -1.37 -4.63 21.62
C GLU A 135 -0.65 -3.28 21.61
N HIS A 136 -0.12 -2.86 20.46
CA HIS A 136 0.50 -1.54 20.27
C HIS A 136 -0.51 -0.41 20.03
N ASP A 137 -1.80 -0.72 19.87
CA ASP A 137 -2.88 0.24 19.54
C ASP A 137 -2.60 1.07 18.28
N VAL A 138 -2.06 0.46 17.23
CA VAL A 138 -1.66 1.13 15.99
C VAL A 138 -2.58 0.79 14.82
N ALA A 139 -2.58 1.67 13.80
CA ALA A 139 -3.24 1.39 12.53
C ALA A 139 -2.47 0.32 11.74
N VAL A 140 -3.21 -0.53 11.03
CA VAL A 140 -2.62 -1.57 10.18
C VAL A 140 -3.36 -1.71 8.85
N VAL A 141 -2.62 -1.78 7.75
CA VAL A 141 -3.17 -2.11 6.45
C VAL A 141 -3.23 -3.62 6.29
N LYS A 142 -4.41 -4.12 5.87
CA LYS A 142 -4.60 -5.50 5.43
C LYS A 142 -4.87 -5.52 3.94
N MET A 143 -3.95 -6.05 3.13
CA MET A 143 -4.16 -6.20 1.70
C MET A 143 -5.01 -7.46 1.41
N ALA A 144 -5.85 -7.40 0.38
CA ALA A 144 -6.61 -8.55 -0.12
C ALA A 144 -5.66 -9.54 -0.80
N SER A 145 -5.03 -10.39 0.00
CA SER A 145 -4.15 -11.46 -0.47
C SER A 145 -4.93 -12.75 -0.54
N PRO A 146 -5.03 -13.40 -1.73
CA PRO A 146 -5.65 -14.71 -1.81
C PRO A 146 -4.90 -15.72 -0.94
N PRO A 147 -5.60 -16.59 -0.21
CA PRO A 147 -4.99 -17.52 0.74
C PRO A 147 -4.01 -18.53 0.10
N ASP A 148 -4.10 -18.73 -1.21
CA ASP A 148 -3.22 -19.66 -1.95
C ASP A 148 -1.92 -18.99 -2.45
N LEU A 149 -1.76 -17.69 -2.26
CA LEU A 149 -0.55 -16.97 -2.60
C LEU A 149 0.38 -16.96 -1.40
N GLY A 150 1.33 -17.83 -1.37
CA GLY A 150 2.36 -17.88 -0.34
C GLY A 150 3.13 -16.54 -0.17
N ARG A 151 3.14 -15.71 -1.22
CA ARG A 151 3.65 -14.33 -1.20
C ARG A 151 3.06 -13.55 -2.37
N PRO A 152 2.32 -12.46 -2.15
CA PRO A 152 2.08 -11.47 -3.18
C PRO A 152 3.39 -10.74 -3.49
N GLY A 153 3.65 -10.48 -4.75
CA GLY A 153 4.83 -9.74 -5.18
C GLY A 153 4.64 -9.16 -6.58
N ALA A 154 5.29 -8.03 -6.84
CA ALA A 154 5.25 -7.39 -8.14
C ALA A 154 5.79 -8.33 -9.22
N VAL A 155 5.06 -8.46 -10.32
CA VAL A 155 5.46 -9.22 -11.51
C VAL A 155 5.98 -8.21 -12.53
N GLU A 156 7.25 -8.31 -12.91
CA GLU A 156 7.91 -7.29 -13.73
C GLU A 156 7.37 -7.22 -15.17
N GLU A 157 7.18 -8.36 -15.80
CA GLU A 157 6.67 -8.42 -17.17
C GLU A 157 5.33 -9.15 -17.17
N VAL A 158 4.27 -8.40 -17.39
CA VAL A 158 2.93 -8.96 -17.47
C VAL A 158 2.44 -8.85 -18.89
N ASP A 159 2.45 -9.94 -19.63
CA ASP A 159 1.63 -10.05 -20.84
C ASP A 159 0.17 -10.32 -20.44
N TRP A 160 -0.55 -9.26 -20.16
CA TRP A 160 -1.94 -9.34 -19.74
C TRP A 160 -2.84 -9.98 -20.81
N ALA A 161 -2.48 -9.87 -22.07
CA ALA A 161 -3.26 -10.45 -23.17
C ALA A 161 -3.17 -11.99 -23.20
N SER A 162 -2.04 -12.55 -22.78
CA SER A 162 -1.82 -14.00 -22.72
C SER A 162 -2.23 -14.62 -21.39
N ARG A 163 -2.48 -13.82 -20.34
CA ARG A 163 -2.85 -14.32 -19.02
C ARG A 163 -4.23 -14.97 -19.04
N LYS A 164 -4.25 -16.21 -18.64
CA LYS A 164 -5.51 -16.88 -18.29
C LYS A 164 -5.99 -16.31 -16.96
N SER A 165 -7.28 -15.97 -16.89
CA SER A 165 -7.91 -15.70 -15.61
C SER A 165 -7.73 -16.91 -14.70
N PRO A 166 -7.29 -16.72 -13.45
CA PRO A 166 -7.28 -17.80 -12.48
C PRO A 166 -8.70 -18.32 -12.32
N GLU A 167 -8.85 -19.60 -11.93
CA GLU A 167 -10.19 -20.20 -11.76
C GLU A 167 -11.06 -19.35 -10.81
N TRP A 168 -10.47 -18.80 -9.76
CA TRP A 168 -11.16 -17.95 -8.81
C TRP A 168 -11.47 -16.53 -9.34
N ALA A 169 -10.73 -16.03 -10.34
CA ALA A 169 -11.00 -14.74 -11.00
C ALA A 169 -11.87 -14.90 -12.26
N ALA A 170 -12.01 -16.13 -12.78
CA ALA A 170 -12.90 -16.45 -13.89
C ALA A 170 -14.38 -16.51 -13.49
N ASP A 171 -14.65 -16.75 -12.19
CA ASP A 171 -16.00 -16.66 -11.66
C ASP A 171 -16.43 -15.18 -11.58
N ALA A 172 -17.72 -14.94 -11.82
CA ALA A 172 -18.34 -13.60 -11.86
C ALA A 172 -18.32 -12.82 -10.52
N GLU A 173 -17.45 -13.18 -9.57
CA GLU A 173 -17.46 -12.69 -8.18
C GLU A 173 -16.06 -12.37 -7.67
N TYR A 174 -15.17 -11.86 -8.52
CA TYR A 174 -13.78 -11.56 -8.12
C TYR A 174 -13.72 -10.57 -6.95
N VAL A 175 -14.44 -9.43 -7.05
CA VAL A 175 -14.46 -8.42 -6.00
C VAL A 175 -15.13 -8.93 -4.73
N ASP A 176 -16.16 -9.78 -4.85
CA ASP A 176 -16.82 -10.38 -3.67
C ASP A 176 -15.85 -11.30 -2.90
N LYS A 177 -14.93 -11.97 -3.59
CA LYS A 177 -13.86 -12.75 -2.94
C LYS A 177 -12.84 -11.86 -2.24
N LEU A 178 -12.48 -10.72 -2.84
CA LEU A 178 -11.62 -9.74 -2.17
C LEU A 178 -12.28 -9.19 -0.90
N LEU A 179 -13.55 -8.81 -0.99
CA LEU A 179 -14.33 -8.33 0.15
C LEU A 179 -14.41 -9.39 1.26
N ALA A 180 -14.65 -10.65 0.90
CA ALA A 180 -14.67 -11.76 1.86
C ALA A 180 -13.31 -11.96 2.54
N ALA A 181 -12.21 -11.94 1.78
CA ALA A 181 -10.86 -12.08 2.31
C ALA A 181 -10.48 -10.93 3.26
N LEU A 182 -10.89 -9.70 2.93
CA LEU A 182 -10.65 -8.52 3.77
C LEU A 182 -11.51 -8.53 5.04
N ALA A 183 -12.71 -9.08 4.97
CA ALA A 183 -13.62 -9.21 6.10
C ALA A 183 -13.23 -10.35 7.06
N GLU A 184 -12.38 -11.28 6.63
CA GLU A 184 -11.98 -12.42 7.43
C GLU A 184 -11.19 -12.00 8.67
N ALA A 185 -11.64 -12.49 9.83
CA ALA A 185 -10.97 -12.24 11.12
C ALA A 185 -9.63 -13.03 11.22
N PRO A 186 -8.67 -12.55 12.03
CA PRO A 186 -8.81 -11.43 12.96
C PRO A 186 -8.64 -10.06 12.29
N LEU A 187 -9.38 -9.05 12.80
CA LEU A 187 -9.24 -7.64 12.42
C LEU A 187 -9.09 -6.80 13.70
N THR A 188 -8.36 -5.70 13.60
CA THR A 188 -8.29 -4.69 14.66
C THR A 188 -9.34 -3.58 14.43
N GLU A 189 -9.61 -2.76 15.42
CA GLU A 189 -10.47 -1.58 15.24
C GLU A 189 -9.85 -0.56 14.29
N LYS A 190 -8.51 -0.55 14.18
CA LYS A 190 -7.71 0.37 13.34
C LYS A 190 -7.24 -0.27 12.02
N THR A 191 -7.92 -1.31 11.53
CA THR A 191 -7.60 -1.92 10.24
C THR A 191 -8.03 -1.01 9.08
N ILE A 192 -7.12 -0.80 8.13
CA ILE A 192 -7.33 -0.18 6.83
C ILE A 192 -7.26 -1.31 5.79
N VAL A 193 -8.12 -1.28 4.77
CA VAL A 193 -8.17 -2.35 3.77
C VAL A 193 -7.55 -1.91 2.45
N ASP A 194 -6.79 -2.80 1.78
CA ASP A 194 -6.23 -2.58 0.45
C ASP A 194 -6.78 -3.64 -0.53
N PRO A 195 -7.47 -3.22 -1.60
CA PRO A 195 -8.00 -4.10 -2.64
C PRO A 195 -6.95 -4.80 -3.50
N ALA A 196 -5.66 -4.57 -3.29
CA ALA A 196 -4.54 -5.21 -4.00
C ALA A 196 -4.51 -4.96 -5.52
N PHE A 197 -4.51 -3.71 -5.96
CA PHE A 197 -4.35 -3.38 -7.38
C PHE A 197 -3.00 -3.80 -7.95
N GLY A 198 -3.00 -4.18 -9.23
CA GLY A 198 -1.79 -4.48 -10.00
C GLY A 198 -1.43 -5.96 -10.04
N GLY A 199 -0.26 -6.26 -10.60
CA GLY A 199 0.21 -7.62 -10.85
C GLY A 199 0.82 -8.30 -9.63
N TRP A 200 0.10 -8.33 -8.50
CA TRP A 200 0.55 -8.99 -7.26
C TRP A 200 0.56 -10.52 -7.34
N SER A 201 -0.09 -11.06 -8.36
CA SER A 201 -0.22 -12.50 -8.58
C SER A 201 -0.04 -12.79 -10.05
N GLU A 202 0.63 -13.90 -10.37
CA GLU A 202 0.76 -14.40 -11.76
C GLU A 202 -0.58 -14.73 -12.41
N THR A 203 -1.62 -14.90 -11.62
CA THR A 203 -2.95 -15.29 -12.06
C THR A 203 -3.90 -14.11 -12.22
N LYS A 204 -3.59 -12.95 -11.66
CA LYS A 204 -4.41 -11.74 -11.76
C LYS A 204 -4.34 -11.13 -13.16
N THR A 205 -5.45 -10.64 -13.66
CA THR A 205 -5.61 -10.09 -15.03
C THR A 205 -6.01 -8.62 -14.99
N LEU A 206 -5.86 -7.92 -16.13
CA LEU A 206 -6.38 -6.57 -16.31
C LEU A 206 -7.89 -6.47 -16.03
N ALA A 207 -8.65 -7.51 -16.39
CA ALA A 207 -10.09 -7.53 -16.13
C ALA A 207 -10.42 -7.49 -14.64
N ASN A 208 -9.59 -8.15 -13.80
CA ASN A 208 -9.72 -8.10 -12.35
C ASN A 208 -9.47 -6.69 -11.80
N ASP A 209 -8.42 -6.01 -12.25
CA ASP A 209 -8.16 -4.63 -11.83
C ASP A 209 -9.27 -3.66 -12.29
N ARG A 210 -9.85 -3.86 -13.48
CA ARG A 210 -10.99 -3.08 -13.93
C ARG A 210 -12.22 -3.28 -13.09
N GLU A 211 -12.57 -4.54 -12.77
CA GLU A 211 -13.71 -4.85 -11.90
C GLU A 211 -13.50 -4.26 -10.49
N THR A 212 -12.29 -4.44 -9.92
CA THR A 212 -11.94 -3.84 -8.63
C THR A 212 -12.09 -2.32 -8.66
N PHE A 213 -11.64 -1.67 -9.74
CA PHE A 213 -11.75 -0.23 -9.88
C PHE A 213 -13.20 0.22 -10.05
N ASP A 214 -14.00 -0.50 -10.85
CA ASP A 214 -15.41 -0.17 -11.07
C ASP A 214 -16.25 -0.33 -9.79
N ARG A 215 -15.88 -1.28 -8.93
CA ARG A 215 -16.53 -1.61 -7.66
C ARG A 215 -15.78 -1.10 -6.41
N LEU A 216 -14.84 -0.15 -6.57
CA LEU A 216 -14.02 0.33 -5.45
C LEU A 216 -14.87 0.88 -4.29
N ALA A 217 -16.01 1.47 -4.57
CA ALA A 217 -16.92 1.96 -3.55
C ALA A 217 -17.49 0.85 -2.65
N ASP A 218 -17.57 -0.40 -3.13
CA ASP A 218 -18.12 -1.52 -2.37
C ASP A 218 -17.22 -1.87 -1.16
N PHE A 219 -15.91 -1.57 -1.23
CA PHE A 219 -14.98 -1.81 -0.11
C PHE A 219 -15.30 -0.97 1.12
N ARG A 220 -16.03 0.13 0.97
CA ARG A 220 -16.51 0.94 2.09
C ARG A 220 -17.57 0.22 2.93
N GLU A 221 -18.24 -0.80 2.37
CA GLU A 221 -19.21 -1.62 3.11
C GLU A 221 -18.55 -2.46 4.23
N LEU A 222 -17.21 -2.56 4.22
CA LEU A 222 -16.44 -3.20 5.29
C LEU A 222 -16.32 -2.32 6.56
N ASP A 223 -16.86 -1.10 6.56
CA ASP A 223 -16.73 -0.12 7.65
C ASP A 223 -15.25 0.16 8.01
N ARG A 224 -14.39 0.24 6.99
CA ARG A 224 -12.93 0.49 7.11
C ARG A 224 -12.49 1.54 6.10
N PRO A 225 -11.46 2.34 6.41
CA PRO A 225 -10.81 3.16 5.40
C PRO A 225 -10.18 2.29 4.31
N VAL A 226 -10.07 2.82 3.10
CA VAL A 226 -9.55 2.12 1.93
C VAL A 226 -8.22 2.75 1.49
N LEU A 227 -7.15 1.95 1.48
CA LEU A 227 -5.88 2.30 0.87
C LEU A 227 -5.83 1.78 -0.57
N VAL A 228 -5.27 2.58 -1.46
CA VAL A 228 -5.09 2.21 -2.87
C VAL A 228 -3.66 2.48 -3.31
N SER A 229 -2.99 1.46 -3.85
CA SER A 229 -1.65 1.55 -4.44
C SER A 229 -1.74 1.29 -5.95
N ILE A 230 -1.84 2.37 -6.75
CA ILE A 230 -2.02 2.28 -8.22
C ILE A 230 -0.92 2.99 -9.01
N ASN A 231 0.02 3.64 -8.34
CA ASN A 231 1.07 4.43 -8.96
C ASN A 231 1.90 3.60 -9.94
N ARG A 232 1.94 4.04 -11.20
CA ARG A 232 2.69 3.46 -12.32
C ARG A 232 2.49 1.95 -12.56
N LYS A 233 1.40 1.36 -12.04
CA LYS A 233 1.17 -0.08 -12.13
C LYS A 233 0.90 -0.56 -13.57
N ASN A 234 1.20 -1.83 -13.82
CA ASN A 234 1.16 -2.43 -15.16
C ASN A 234 -0.20 -2.35 -15.84
N PHE A 235 -1.30 -2.50 -15.11
CA PHE A 235 -2.63 -2.40 -15.69
C PHE A 235 -2.93 -1.02 -16.30
N LEU A 236 -2.36 0.06 -15.73
CA LEU A 236 -2.45 1.39 -16.33
C LEU A 236 -1.60 1.49 -17.59
N GLY A 237 -0.38 0.93 -17.57
CA GLY A 237 0.52 0.89 -18.71
C GLY A 237 -0.10 0.20 -19.91
N GLU A 238 -0.73 -0.95 -19.69
CA GLU A 238 -1.42 -1.69 -20.76
C GLU A 238 -2.59 -0.91 -21.33
N LEU A 239 -3.38 -0.27 -20.46
CA LEU A 239 -4.53 0.53 -20.89
C LEU A 239 -4.12 1.69 -21.81
N VAL A 240 -2.99 2.35 -21.54
CA VAL A 240 -2.54 3.55 -22.29
C VAL A 240 -1.40 3.28 -23.27
N GLY A 241 -0.86 2.06 -23.30
CA GLY A 241 0.27 1.68 -24.16
C GLY A 241 1.58 2.37 -23.78
N ARG A 242 1.92 2.42 -22.48
CA ARG A 242 3.07 3.14 -21.94
C ARG A 242 3.95 2.31 -21.03
N GLU A 243 5.26 2.56 -21.10
CA GLU A 243 6.24 2.01 -20.16
C GLU A 243 6.13 2.66 -18.76
N THR A 244 6.75 2.05 -17.75
CA THR A 244 6.59 2.43 -16.34
C THR A 244 6.91 3.90 -16.05
N ASP A 245 7.97 4.43 -16.61
CA ASP A 245 8.39 5.83 -16.47
C ASP A 245 7.44 6.84 -17.14
N GLU A 246 6.68 6.41 -18.14
CA GLU A 246 5.72 7.24 -18.88
C GLU A 246 4.29 7.21 -18.30
N ARG A 247 4.04 6.45 -17.21
CA ARG A 247 2.67 6.19 -16.67
C ARG A 247 2.16 7.24 -15.69
N LEU A 248 2.92 8.30 -15.39
CA LEU A 248 2.53 9.29 -14.40
C LEU A 248 1.13 9.87 -14.68
N ALA A 249 0.88 10.35 -15.88
CA ALA A 249 -0.43 10.96 -16.22
C ALA A 249 -1.61 9.97 -16.06
N ALA A 250 -1.41 8.69 -16.39
CA ALA A 250 -2.41 7.65 -16.19
C ALA A 250 -2.64 7.39 -14.68
N SER A 251 -1.57 7.37 -13.89
CA SER A 251 -1.63 7.23 -12.43
C SER A 251 -2.42 8.37 -11.78
N LEU A 252 -2.18 9.62 -12.19
CA LEU A 252 -2.88 10.79 -11.66
C LEU A 252 -4.38 10.77 -11.98
N GLY A 253 -4.74 10.41 -13.23
CA GLY A 253 -6.13 10.24 -13.62
C GLY A 253 -6.82 9.14 -12.80
N ALA A 254 -6.16 8.02 -12.61
CA ALA A 254 -6.66 6.92 -11.81
C ALA A 254 -6.76 7.29 -10.31
N THR A 255 -5.81 8.06 -9.78
CA THR A 255 -5.84 8.57 -8.39
C THR A 255 -7.07 9.42 -8.13
N ALA A 256 -7.34 10.43 -8.98
CA ALA A 256 -8.52 11.28 -8.81
C ALA A 256 -9.82 10.46 -8.85
N LEU A 257 -9.92 9.47 -9.75
CA LEU A 257 -11.07 8.56 -9.82
C LEU A 257 -11.15 7.62 -8.61
N ALA A 258 -10.03 7.15 -8.07
CA ALA A 258 -10.01 6.29 -6.88
C ALA A 258 -10.53 7.05 -5.66
N VAL A 259 -10.10 8.29 -5.46
CA VAL A 259 -10.58 9.16 -4.38
C VAL A 259 -12.09 9.45 -4.55
N ASP A 260 -12.56 9.78 -5.76
CA ASP A 260 -14.01 9.93 -6.05
C ASP A 260 -14.81 8.66 -5.66
N ARG A 261 -14.21 7.48 -5.80
CA ARG A 261 -14.82 6.19 -5.51
C ARG A 261 -14.60 5.69 -4.08
N GLY A 262 -13.95 6.47 -3.23
CA GLY A 262 -13.87 6.20 -1.80
C GLY A 262 -12.51 5.74 -1.27
N ALA A 263 -11.42 5.89 -2.03
CA ALA A 263 -10.08 5.70 -1.49
C ALA A 263 -9.77 6.81 -0.47
N ASP A 264 -9.23 6.43 0.67
CA ASP A 264 -8.90 7.30 1.78
C ASP A 264 -7.38 7.52 1.91
N VAL A 265 -6.57 6.55 1.46
CA VAL A 265 -5.10 6.64 1.42
C VAL A 265 -4.61 6.27 0.03
N ILE A 266 -3.70 7.06 -0.53
CA ILE A 266 -3.04 6.78 -1.81
C ILE A 266 -1.55 6.56 -1.57
N ARG A 267 -1.09 5.32 -1.83
CA ARG A 267 0.33 4.95 -1.73
C ARG A 267 1.03 5.20 -3.07
N THR A 268 2.12 5.95 -3.06
CA THR A 268 2.77 6.47 -4.27
C THR A 268 4.27 6.74 -4.10
N HIS A 269 5.00 6.74 -5.23
CA HIS A 269 6.36 7.29 -5.34
C HIS A 269 6.37 8.75 -5.86
N ASP A 270 5.29 9.21 -6.48
CA ASP A 270 5.17 10.55 -7.07
C ASP A 270 4.29 11.45 -6.16
N VAL A 271 4.81 11.83 -4.99
CA VAL A 271 4.03 12.43 -3.89
C VAL A 271 3.32 13.71 -4.30
N ALA A 272 4.04 14.76 -4.73
CA ALA A 272 3.46 16.06 -5.05
C ALA A 272 2.35 15.96 -6.11
N ALA A 273 2.61 15.25 -7.20
CA ALA A 273 1.66 15.10 -8.28
C ALA A 273 0.43 14.27 -7.86
N THR A 274 0.64 13.21 -7.08
CA THR A 274 -0.44 12.36 -6.56
C THR A 274 -1.33 13.13 -5.58
N ARG A 275 -0.74 13.95 -4.71
CA ARG A 275 -1.48 14.83 -3.80
C ARG A 275 -2.42 15.77 -4.56
N ASP A 276 -1.92 16.42 -5.61
CA ASP A 276 -2.75 17.30 -6.42
C ASP A 276 -3.92 16.54 -7.06
N ALA A 277 -3.68 15.35 -7.59
CA ALA A 277 -4.73 14.50 -8.18
C ALA A 277 -5.76 14.03 -7.12
N ALA A 278 -5.30 13.68 -5.92
CA ALA A 278 -6.17 13.29 -4.82
C ALA A 278 -7.08 14.44 -4.37
N LEU A 279 -6.54 15.65 -4.24
CA LEU A 279 -7.32 16.85 -3.91
C LEU A 279 -8.36 17.18 -4.99
N ILE A 280 -8.07 16.95 -6.27
CA ILE A 280 -9.04 17.11 -7.36
C ILE A 280 -10.16 16.06 -7.23
N GLY A 281 -9.81 14.80 -6.95
CA GLY A 281 -10.80 13.73 -6.71
C GLY A 281 -11.71 14.04 -5.53
N ASP A 282 -11.17 14.56 -4.43
CA ASP A 282 -11.93 14.94 -3.24
C ASP A 282 -12.85 16.16 -3.48
N ALA A 283 -12.31 17.20 -4.12
CA ALA A 283 -13.04 18.46 -4.33
C ALA A 283 -14.18 18.37 -5.37
N PHE A 284 -14.01 17.54 -6.40
CA PHE A 284 -14.93 17.44 -7.55
C PHE A 284 -15.61 16.08 -7.67
N GLY A 285 -15.21 15.12 -6.85
CA GLY A 285 -15.85 13.81 -6.76
C GLY A 285 -17.26 13.87 -6.19
N ARG A 286 -17.91 12.72 -6.18
CA ARG A 286 -19.23 12.59 -5.56
C ARG A 286 -19.07 12.85 -4.06
N ARG A 287 -19.86 13.79 -3.51
CA ARG A 287 -19.81 14.03 -2.08
C ARG A 287 -20.09 12.72 -1.34
N ARG A 288 -19.22 12.38 -0.42
CA ARG A 288 -19.42 11.29 0.53
C ARG A 288 -20.42 11.81 1.58
N ASP A 289 -21.72 11.50 1.37
CA ASP A 289 -22.80 11.82 2.32
C ASP A 289 -22.80 10.81 3.48
#